data_cc0e7fbb2084cf34d906b6e27343c3c6
#
_entry.id   cc0e7fbb2084cf34d906b6e27343c3c6
#
_cell.length_a   1.000
_cell.length_b   1.000
_cell.length_c   1.000
_cell.angle_alpha   90.00
_cell.angle_beta   90.00
_cell.angle_gamma   90.00
#
_symmetry.space_group_name_H-M   'P 1'
#
loop_
_entity.id
_entity.type
_entity.pdbx_description
1 polymer ?
#
loop_
_entity_poly.entity_id
_entity_poly.type
_entity_poly.pdbx_seq_one_letter_code
_entity_poly.pdbx_strand_id
1 'polypeptide(L)'
;MAKLKITIPDMGDFKDVEIIEVLVKEGQSINVNESLITLESDKSSVEVPATHAGKIEKINLKIGDKVNQGDLILTLDSEKKKEEVKQEVEKVTEKVKKLIKKEEVDQITSTASQGGIKLASPKVRKFARELGANVVQIPGSRREGRVSEEDVKNFIKSQVSVNKNQIEKKIHKDEYSHEEFGEVEIKEIPRVKKLSGPLLVRSWTEIPHVTQHEEIDITEMEQFRSSLYDYYTGKKISVTPLAFVTKAVVNALKEFPNFNASIDSTTSKIIYKKYFHIGFAVDTPHGLMVPKIRNVDNMSIKEIGEELKQTSQLCRDLKINKKEFFGGSMTISSLGGIGGTFFTPIINPPEVAILGVGKSFDKLVKVKGKIVSKK
;
A
#
# COMPACT_ATOMS: atom_id res chain seq x y z
N MET A 1 18.42 30.94 22.00
CA MET A 1 18.20 29.58 21.50
C MET A 1 16.93 29.07 22.18
N ALA A 2 15.91 28.70 21.40
CA ALA A 2 14.66 28.23 21.99
C ALA A 2 14.72 26.69 22.07
N LYS A 3 14.71 26.17 23.31
CA LYS A 3 14.66 24.73 23.55
C LYS A 3 13.23 24.24 23.35
N LEU A 4 13.02 23.38 22.39
CA LEU A 4 11.73 22.73 22.12
C LEU A 4 11.70 21.37 22.82
N LYS A 5 10.64 21.10 23.58
CA LYS A 5 10.42 19.82 24.26
C LYS A 5 9.48 18.98 23.41
N ILE A 6 9.88 17.76 23.08
CA ILE A 6 9.01 16.78 22.42
C ILE A 6 8.49 15.82 23.46
N THR A 7 7.17 15.70 23.55
CA THR A 7 6.45 14.82 24.48
C THR A 7 5.70 13.74 23.72
N ILE A 8 5.35 12.66 24.43
CA ILE A 8 4.54 11.57 23.89
C ILE A 8 3.15 12.09 23.51
N PRO A 9 2.70 11.93 22.25
CA PRO A 9 1.38 12.35 21.80
C PRO A 9 0.27 11.51 22.44
N ASP A 10 -0.97 11.95 22.26
CA ASP A 10 -2.15 11.17 22.66
C ASP A 10 -2.27 9.91 21.82
N MET A 11 -2.15 8.77 22.48
CA MET A 11 -2.21 7.45 21.85
C MET A 11 -3.47 6.65 22.23
N GLY A 12 -4.48 7.33 22.80
CA GLY A 12 -5.73 6.71 23.24
C GLY A 12 -5.60 6.07 24.64
N ASP A 13 -6.32 4.97 24.90
CA ASP A 13 -6.47 4.35 26.23
C ASP A 13 -5.24 3.58 26.75
N PHE A 14 -4.04 3.86 26.25
CA PHE A 14 -2.81 3.16 26.67
C PHE A 14 -2.16 3.85 27.87
N LYS A 15 -1.93 3.06 28.93
CA LYS A 15 -1.19 3.47 30.15
C LYS A 15 -0.01 2.53 30.35
N ASP A 16 1.09 3.05 30.86
CA ASP A 16 2.31 2.31 31.24
C ASP A 16 2.91 1.49 30.07
N VAL A 17 3.11 2.15 28.91
CA VAL A 17 3.64 1.51 27.68
C VAL A 17 5.17 1.46 27.78
N GLU A 18 5.77 0.31 27.46
CA GLU A 18 7.21 0.08 27.54
C GLU A 18 7.94 0.50 26.27
N ILE A 19 9.13 1.11 26.40
CA ILE A 19 10.00 1.50 25.27
C ILE A 19 10.85 0.30 24.87
N ILE A 20 10.66 -0.19 23.63
CA ILE A 20 11.45 -1.30 23.09
C ILE A 20 12.72 -0.80 22.43
N GLU A 21 12.65 0.31 21.71
CA GLU A 21 13.74 0.81 20.91
C GLU A 21 13.79 2.34 20.87
N VAL A 22 15.00 2.90 20.97
CA VAL A 22 15.26 4.32 20.76
C VAL A 22 16.03 4.47 19.45
N LEU A 23 15.40 5.07 18.44
CA LEU A 23 15.89 5.13 17.06
C LEU A 23 16.86 6.30 16.80
N VAL A 24 17.04 7.19 17.77
CA VAL A 24 17.82 8.43 17.64
C VAL A 24 18.91 8.53 18.71
N LYS A 25 19.94 9.33 18.46
CA LYS A 25 21.07 9.56 19.37
C LYS A 25 21.22 11.03 19.72
N GLU A 26 21.80 11.32 20.91
CA GLU A 26 22.13 12.69 21.30
C GLU A 26 23.12 13.31 20.30
N GLY A 27 22.86 14.56 19.92
CA GLY A 27 23.63 15.27 18.90
C GLY A 27 23.21 15.03 17.45
N GLN A 28 22.27 14.11 17.17
CA GLN A 28 21.72 13.85 15.84
C GLN A 28 20.75 14.94 15.41
N SER A 29 20.75 15.30 14.13
CA SER A 29 19.74 16.18 13.52
C SER A 29 18.59 15.32 13.00
N ILE A 30 17.36 15.69 13.36
CA ILE A 30 16.13 15.00 12.96
C ILE A 30 15.23 15.91 12.15
N ASN A 31 14.44 15.32 11.27
CA ASN A 31 13.42 15.97 10.47
C ASN A 31 12.03 15.75 11.04
N VAL A 32 11.07 16.57 10.60
CA VAL A 32 9.65 16.37 10.96
C VAL A 32 9.16 15.02 10.42
N ASN A 33 8.40 14.28 11.24
CA ASN A 33 7.90 12.92 10.97
C ASN A 33 8.97 11.80 10.97
N GLU A 34 10.18 12.04 11.43
CA GLU A 34 11.17 10.99 11.66
C GLU A 34 10.86 10.23 12.96
N SER A 35 10.90 8.89 12.95
CA SER A 35 10.57 8.05 14.10
C SER A 35 11.63 8.18 15.19
N LEU A 36 11.23 8.52 16.42
CA LEU A 36 12.10 8.78 17.55
C LEU A 36 12.28 7.55 18.46
N ILE A 37 11.19 6.93 18.84
CA ILE A 37 11.13 5.78 19.75
C ILE A 37 10.05 4.80 19.28
N THR A 38 10.21 3.52 19.61
CA THR A 38 9.19 2.48 19.41
C THR A 38 8.66 2.05 20.78
N LEU A 39 7.34 2.12 20.94
CA LEU A 39 6.61 1.74 22.15
C LEU A 39 5.89 0.41 21.90
N GLU A 40 5.86 -0.49 22.90
CA GLU A 40 5.11 -1.75 22.86
C GLU A 40 3.98 -1.76 23.89
N SER A 41 2.77 -2.00 23.40
CA SER A 41 1.62 -2.30 24.24
C SER A 41 1.19 -3.76 24.05
N ASP A 42 0.39 -4.30 24.94
CA ASP A 42 -0.14 -5.68 24.91
C ASP A 42 -0.72 -6.12 23.55
N LYS A 43 -1.00 -5.18 22.64
CA LYS A 43 -1.69 -5.47 21.37
C LYS A 43 -0.96 -4.98 20.10
N SER A 44 0.02 -4.08 20.21
CA SER A 44 0.75 -3.54 19.05
C SER A 44 1.99 -2.74 19.44
N SER A 45 2.97 -2.66 18.51
CA SER A 45 4.08 -1.72 18.57
C SER A 45 3.74 -0.46 17.79
N VAL A 46 4.00 0.72 18.37
CA VAL A 46 3.71 2.04 17.79
C VAL A 46 4.98 2.88 17.77
N GLU A 47 5.29 3.47 16.63
CA GLU A 47 6.41 4.42 16.50
C GLU A 47 5.93 5.85 16.76
N VAL A 48 6.69 6.60 17.54
CA VAL A 48 6.41 8.02 17.85
C VAL A 48 7.23 8.91 16.93
N PRO A 49 6.59 9.68 16.01
CA PRO A 49 7.30 10.57 15.09
C PRO A 49 7.68 11.90 15.72
N ALA A 50 8.74 12.53 15.22
CA ALA A 50 9.16 13.86 15.58
C ALA A 50 8.15 14.92 15.10
N THR A 51 7.69 15.77 16.02
CA THR A 51 6.77 16.88 15.71
C THR A 51 7.49 18.11 15.15
N HIS A 52 8.81 18.23 15.36
CA HIS A 52 9.63 19.35 14.92
C HIS A 52 11.00 18.86 14.46
N ALA A 53 11.57 19.56 13.49
CA ALA A 53 12.95 19.35 13.06
C ALA A 53 13.92 20.13 13.97
N GLY A 54 15.09 19.56 14.24
CA GLY A 54 16.12 20.21 15.05
C GLY A 54 17.24 19.24 15.42
N LYS A 55 18.22 19.75 16.18
CA LYS A 55 19.32 18.92 16.71
C LYS A 55 18.98 18.46 18.13
N ILE A 56 19.12 17.17 18.40
CA ILE A 56 18.84 16.58 19.70
C ILE A 56 19.92 17.03 20.70
N GLU A 57 19.50 17.70 21.77
CA GLU A 57 20.38 18.12 22.86
C GLU A 57 20.51 17.02 23.92
N LYS A 58 19.38 16.43 24.33
CA LYS A 58 19.33 15.40 25.36
C LYS A 58 18.14 14.47 25.17
N ILE A 59 18.35 13.18 25.40
CA ILE A 59 17.32 12.14 25.44
C ILE A 59 17.03 11.80 26.91
N ASN A 60 15.78 11.83 27.33
CA ASN A 60 15.37 11.65 28.72
C ASN A 60 14.84 10.24 29.03
N LEU A 61 14.69 9.38 28.02
CA LEU A 61 14.12 8.05 28.13
C LEU A 61 15.12 6.96 27.74
N LYS A 62 14.97 5.77 28.33
CA LYS A 62 15.81 4.59 28.07
C LYS A 62 14.96 3.42 27.64
N ILE A 63 15.57 2.44 26.98
CA ILE A 63 14.94 1.16 26.64
C ILE A 63 14.53 0.46 27.93
N GLY A 64 13.28 0.01 28.01
CA GLY A 64 12.69 -0.61 29.19
C GLY A 64 11.96 0.35 30.13
N ASP A 65 11.98 1.67 29.89
CA ASP A 65 11.21 2.62 30.68
C ASP A 65 9.72 2.53 30.33
N LYS A 66 8.86 2.63 31.35
CA LYS A 66 7.41 2.75 31.19
C LYS A 66 7.01 4.20 31.11
N VAL A 67 6.27 4.54 30.07
CA VAL A 67 5.92 5.92 29.74
C VAL A 67 4.42 6.08 29.53
N ASN A 68 3.94 7.31 29.80
CA ASN A 68 2.55 7.71 29.65
C ASN A 68 2.45 8.90 28.68
N GLN A 69 1.23 9.20 28.24
CA GLN A 69 0.92 10.40 27.46
C GLN A 69 1.43 11.66 28.14
N GLY A 70 2.16 12.50 27.41
CA GLY A 70 2.71 13.76 27.90
C GLY A 70 4.11 13.68 28.49
N ASP A 71 4.68 12.47 28.67
CA ASP A 71 6.05 12.32 29.16
C ASP A 71 7.07 12.88 28.16
N LEU A 72 8.15 13.46 28.69
CA LEU A 72 9.18 14.14 27.89
C LEU A 72 10.13 13.13 27.24
N ILE A 73 10.11 13.04 25.91
CA ILE A 73 11.00 12.16 25.14
C ILE A 73 12.40 12.75 25.04
N LEU A 74 12.51 13.95 24.48
CA LEU A 74 13.80 14.61 24.21
C LEU A 74 13.65 16.13 24.11
N THR A 75 14.80 16.81 24.18
CA THR A 75 14.90 18.27 24.02
C THR A 75 15.67 18.57 22.72
N LEU A 76 15.11 19.43 21.86
CA LEU A 76 15.73 19.90 20.63
C LEU A 76 16.29 21.32 20.79
N ASP A 77 17.43 21.57 20.17
CA ASP A 77 17.91 22.93 19.91
C ASP A 77 17.53 23.33 18.47
N SER A 78 16.69 24.36 18.35
CA SER A 78 16.24 24.83 17.04
C SER A 78 17.15 25.97 16.56
N GLU A 79 18.05 25.66 15.64
CA GLU A 79 18.71 26.69 14.84
C GLU A 79 17.73 27.28 13.82
N LYS A 80 17.69 28.61 13.78
CA LYS A 80 16.82 29.40 12.92
C LYS A 80 16.93 29.03 11.44
N LYS A 81 15.88 28.40 10.88
CA LYS A 81 15.60 28.46 9.45
C LYS A 81 14.11 28.81 9.22
N LYS A 82 13.74 30.02 9.63
CA LYS A 82 12.34 30.50 9.54
C LYS A 82 12.09 31.47 8.39
N GLU A 83 13.06 31.80 7.56
CA GLU A 83 12.91 32.86 6.55
C GLU A 83 12.85 32.40 5.08
N GLU A 84 13.36 31.23 4.71
CA GLU A 84 13.33 30.80 3.30
C GLU A 84 12.04 30.10 2.87
N VAL A 85 11.29 29.48 3.77
CA VAL A 85 10.05 28.77 3.43
C VAL A 85 8.86 29.73 3.22
N LYS A 86 8.89 30.94 3.80
CA LYS A 86 7.81 31.94 3.60
C LYS A 86 7.81 32.61 2.22
N GLN A 87 8.96 32.73 1.57
CA GLN A 87 9.04 33.37 0.25
C GLN A 87 8.70 32.44 -0.91
N GLU A 88 8.85 31.13 -0.75
CA GLU A 88 8.47 30.16 -1.79
C GLU A 88 6.97 29.85 -1.78
N VAL A 89 6.32 29.87 -0.62
CA VAL A 89 4.87 29.66 -0.49
C VAL A 89 4.07 30.86 -1.02
N GLU A 90 4.55 32.10 -0.86
CA GLU A 90 3.88 33.29 -1.41
C GLU A 90 3.95 33.36 -2.93
N LYS A 91 5.06 32.96 -3.56
CA LYS A 91 5.21 32.94 -5.03
C LYS A 91 4.37 31.87 -5.73
N VAL A 92 4.11 30.74 -5.06
CA VAL A 92 3.25 29.67 -5.59
C VAL A 92 1.76 30.04 -5.48
N THR A 93 1.37 30.73 -4.39
CA THR A 93 -0.02 31.16 -4.17
C THR A 93 -0.47 32.28 -5.12
N GLU A 94 0.43 33.17 -5.56
CA GLU A 94 0.09 34.20 -6.55
C GLU A 94 -0.04 33.64 -7.98
N LYS A 95 0.74 32.62 -8.36
CA LYS A 95 0.62 31.93 -9.66
C LYS A 95 -0.66 31.12 -9.80
N VAL A 96 -1.12 30.49 -8.72
CA VAL A 96 -2.36 29.71 -8.70
C VAL A 96 -3.60 30.60 -8.73
N LYS A 97 -3.56 31.80 -8.11
CA LYS A 97 -4.68 32.76 -8.16
C LYS A 97 -4.89 33.42 -9.53
N LYS A 98 -3.90 33.43 -10.42
CA LYS A 98 -4.03 33.96 -11.80
C LYS A 98 -4.57 32.95 -12.82
N LEU A 99 -4.54 31.64 -12.52
CA LEU A 99 -5.04 30.60 -13.43
C LEU A 99 -6.51 30.19 -13.17
N ILE A 100 -7.09 30.56 -12.01
CA ILE A 100 -8.48 30.18 -11.64
C ILE A 100 -9.51 31.26 -12.04
N LYS A 101 -9.12 32.32 -12.73
CA LYS A 101 -10.02 33.45 -13.08
C LYS A 101 -10.58 33.39 -14.50
N LYS A 102 -10.56 32.26 -15.18
CA LYS A 102 -10.99 32.24 -16.59
C LYS A 102 -11.77 31.00 -17.03
N GLU A 103 -12.42 30.27 -16.16
CA GLU A 103 -13.46 29.29 -16.54
C GLU A 103 -14.31 29.00 -15.31
N GLU A 104 -15.50 29.54 -15.29
CA GLU A 104 -16.75 29.06 -14.68
C GLU A 104 -17.70 30.22 -14.38
N VAL A 105 -18.37 30.63 -15.42
CA VAL A 105 -19.72 31.18 -15.31
C VAL A 105 -20.54 30.36 -16.30
N ASP A 106 -21.25 29.34 -15.81
CA ASP A 106 -22.61 28.99 -16.20
C ASP A 106 -23.03 27.66 -15.56
N GLN A 107 -24.24 27.69 -15.06
CA GLN A 107 -25.07 26.59 -14.54
C GLN A 107 -24.82 26.18 -13.07
N ILE A 108 -25.55 26.78 -12.18
CA ILE A 108 -26.58 26.11 -11.32
C ILE A 108 -27.48 27.20 -10.77
N THR A 109 -28.61 27.44 -11.44
CA THR A 109 -29.78 28.08 -10.87
C THR A 109 -30.74 27.01 -10.36
N SER A 110 -31.35 27.31 -9.23
CA SER A 110 -32.55 26.72 -8.62
C SER A 110 -32.37 25.56 -7.64
N THR A 111 -32.29 25.91 -6.38
CA THR A 111 -33.34 25.58 -5.39
C THR A 111 -33.23 26.53 -4.20
N ALA A 112 -34.01 27.58 -4.23
CA ALA A 112 -34.26 28.43 -3.08
C ALA A 112 -35.26 27.73 -2.17
N SER A 113 -34.85 27.31 -0.98
CA SER A 113 -35.77 27.06 0.13
C SER A 113 -35.30 27.85 1.35
N GLN A 114 -36.15 28.79 1.71
CA GLN A 114 -36.35 29.54 2.95
C GLN A 114 -35.41 29.15 4.12
N GLY A 115 -34.40 29.94 4.38
CA GLY A 115 -33.57 29.86 5.58
C GLY A 115 -33.28 31.26 6.10
N GLY A 116 -33.89 31.64 7.22
CA GLY A 116 -33.69 32.92 7.88
C GLY A 116 -32.18 33.17 8.17
N ILE A 117 -31.79 34.43 8.18
CA ILE A 117 -30.43 34.89 8.45
C ILE A 117 -30.05 34.44 9.88
N LYS A 118 -29.29 33.35 10.00
CA LYS A 118 -28.78 32.93 11.31
C LYS A 118 -27.71 33.88 11.81
N LEU A 119 -27.81 34.29 13.08
CA LEU A 119 -26.93 35.21 13.76
C LEU A 119 -25.58 34.51 14.03
N ALA A 120 -24.52 34.93 13.36
CA ALA A 120 -23.14 34.49 13.61
C ALA A 120 -22.17 35.67 13.42
N SER A 121 -21.13 35.75 14.25
CA SER A 121 -20.11 36.79 14.13
C SER A 121 -19.28 36.62 12.83
N PRO A 122 -18.69 37.71 12.30
CA PRO A 122 -17.84 37.60 11.09
C PRO A 122 -16.70 36.57 11.24
N LYS A 123 -16.14 36.45 12.46
CA LYS A 123 -15.10 35.49 12.80
C LYS A 123 -15.59 34.05 12.68
N VAL A 124 -16.77 33.73 13.22
CA VAL A 124 -17.39 32.40 13.14
C VAL A 124 -17.78 32.05 11.69
N ARG A 125 -18.25 33.02 10.91
CA ARG A 125 -18.56 32.81 9.49
C ARG A 125 -17.31 32.52 8.67
N LYS A 126 -16.16 33.17 8.99
CA LYS A 126 -14.87 32.89 8.36
C LYS A 126 -14.39 31.50 8.71
N PHE A 127 -14.44 31.14 10.00
CA PHE A 127 -14.04 29.84 10.53
C PHE A 127 -14.88 28.68 9.93
N ALA A 128 -16.20 28.84 9.82
CA ALA A 128 -17.07 27.85 9.19
C ALA A 128 -16.73 27.66 7.70
N ARG A 129 -16.42 28.73 6.95
CA ARG A 129 -15.99 28.65 5.54
C ARG A 129 -14.65 27.97 5.37
N GLU A 130 -13.68 28.22 6.25
CA GLU A 130 -12.37 27.54 6.24
C GLU A 130 -12.50 26.04 6.44
N LEU A 131 -13.52 25.60 7.19
CA LEU A 131 -13.81 24.19 7.45
C LEU A 131 -14.87 23.60 6.50
N GLY A 132 -15.30 24.31 5.46
CA GLY A 132 -16.28 23.86 4.47
C GLY A 132 -17.71 23.72 5.00
N ALA A 133 -18.04 24.29 6.16
CA ALA A 133 -19.36 24.18 6.77
C ALA A 133 -20.25 25.38 6.45
N ASN A 134 -21.52 25.12 6.13
CA ASN A 134 -22.53 26.17 5.90
C ASN A 134 -23.19 26.56 7.23
N VAL A 135 -22.94 27.82 7.67
CA VAL A 135 -23.45 28.37 8.94
C VAL A 135 -24.97 28.27 9.07
N VAL A 136 -25.69 28.30 7.95
CA VAL A 136 -27.16 28.21 7.95
C VAL A 136 -27.68 26.86 8.46
N GLN A 137 -26.90 25.79 8.29
CA GLN A 137 -27.23 24.43 8.71
C GLN A 137 -26.85 24.13 10.17
N ILE A 138 -26.07 25.00 10.81
CA ILE A 138 -25.53 24.75 12.15
C ILE A 138 -26.52 25.25 13.20
N PRO A 139 -27.01 24.42 14.16
CA PRO A 139 -27.80 24.88 15.29
C PRO A 139 -26.95 25.75 16.21
N GLY A 140 -27.37 27.00 16.48
CA GLY A 140 -26.64 27.88 17.39
C GLY A 140 -27.03 27.62 18.84
N SER A 141 -26.03 27.48 19.74
CA SER A 141 -26.23 27.20 21.17
C SER A 141 -26.35 28.44 22.05
N ARG A 142 -26.01 29.64 21.55
CA ARG A 142 -26.03 30.89 22.35
C ARG A 142 -27.37 31.60 22.26
N ARG A 143 -27.55 32.63 23.14
CA ARG A 143 -28.79 33.46 23.17
C ARG A 143 -29.21 33.87 21.77
N GLU A 144 -30.51 33.80 21.48
CA GLU A 144 -31.15 34.08 20.18
C GLU A 144 -30.68 33.18 19.02
N GLY A 145 -30.23 31.95 19.32
CA GLY A 145 -29.82 31.00 18.28
C GLY A 145 -28.51 31.38 17.58
N ARG A 146 -27.65 32.19 18.20
CA ARG A 146 -26.36 32.60 17.62
C ARG A 146 -25.38 31.44 17.60
N VAL A 147 -24.76 31.20 16.45
CA VAL A 147 -23.75 30.14 16.23
C VAL A 147 -22.39 30.55 16.79
N SER A 148 -21.77 29.67 17.58
CA SER A 148 -20.42 29.81 18.16
C SER A 148 -19.40 28.98 17.38
N GLU A 149 -18.09 29.18 17.64
CA GLU A 149 -17.03 28.34 17.06
C GLU A 149 -17.13 26.88 17.52
N GLU A 150 -17.61 26.63 18.74
CA GLU A 150 -17.85 25.28 19.28
C GLU A 150 -18.98 24.57 18.54
N ASP A 151 -20.05 25.29 18.16
CA ASP A 151 -21.15 24.71 17.39
C ASP A 151 -20.65 24.28 16.00
N VAL A 152 -19.78 25.06 15.36
CA VAL A 152 -19.16 24.68 14.07
C VAL A 152 -18.32 23.42 14.22
N LYS A 153 -17.48 23.33 15.27
CA LYS A 153 -16.65 22.13 15.55
C LYS A 153 -17.51 20.90 15.79
N ASN A 154 -18.54 21.02 16.62
CA ASN A 154 -19.44 19.91 16.96
C ASN A 154 -20.24 19.46 15.75
N PHE A 155 -20.69 20.38 14.91
CA PHE A 155 -21.39 20.07 13.66
C PHE A 155 -20.50 19.27 12.70
N ILE A 156 -19.26 19.70 12.50
CA ILE A 156 -18.31 18.96 11.64
C ILE A 156 -17.99 17.59 12.24
N LYS A 157 -17.76 17.52 13.55
CA LYS A 157 -17.50 16.26 14.25
C LYS A 157 -18.68 15.28 14.10
N SER A 158 -19.91 15.77 14.17
CA SER A 158 -21.12 14.95 13.94
C SER A 158 -21.23 14.49 12.48
N GLN A 159 -20.97 15.37 11.50
CA GLN A 159 -20.98 15.02 10.08
C GLN A 159 -19.92 13.96 9.73
N VAL A 160 -18.72 14.09 10.27
CA VAL A 160 -17.63 13.09 10.08
C VAL A 160 -18.02 11.77 10.74
N SER A 161 -18.64 11.80 11.93
CA SER A 161 -19.10 10.59 12.64
C SER A 161 -20.26 9.90 11.91
N VAL A 162 -21.19 10.67 11.35
CA VAL A 162 -22.32 10.14 10.56
C VAL A 162 -21.82 9.50 9.26
N ASN A 163 -20.86 10.12 8.58
CA ASN A 163 -20.24 9.51 7.39
C ASN A 163 -19.48 8.22 7.72
N LYS A 164 -18.75 8.19 8.84
CA LYS A 164 -18.04 6.98 9.28
C LYS A 164 -19.02 5.84 9.60
N ASN A 165 -20.10 6.14 10.32
CA ASN A 165 -21.15 5.17 10.65
C ASN A 165 -22.02 4.75 9.44
N GLN A 166 -22.16 5.60 8.40
CA GLN A 166 -22.87 5.23 7.18
C GLN A 166 -22.02 4.39 6.23
N ILE A 167 -20.70 4.57 6.23
CA ILE A 167 -19.78 3.72 5.48
C ILE A 167 -19.68 2.34 6.15
N GLU A 168 -19.65 2.27 7.48
CA GLU A 168 -19.67 0.99 8.23
C GLU A 168 -21.03 0.27 8.17
N LYS A 169 -22.15 0.99 8.01
CA LYS A 169 -23.49 0.38 7.88
C LYS A 169 -23.87 -0.06 6.47
N LYS A 170 -23.08 0.27 5.43
CA LYS A 170 -23.22 -0.26 4.07
C LYS A 170 -22.43 -1.55 3.80
N ILE A 171 -21.75 -2.11 4.80
CA ILE A 171 -21.36 -3.50 4.76
C ILE A 171 -22.67 -4.29 4.89
N HIS A 172 -23.06 -5.00 3.82
CA HIS A 172 -24.22 -5.86 3.77
C HIS A 172 -24.32 -6.65 5.08
N LYS A 173 -25.30 -6.31 5.93
CA LYS A 173 -25.84 -7.29 6.85
C LYS A 173 -26.57 -8.28 5.94
N ASP A 174 -26.11 -9.51 5.94
CA ASP A 174 -26.89 -10.57 5.35
C ASP A 174 -28.31 -10.46 5.93
N GLU A 175 -29.34 -10.45 5.07
CA GLU A 175 -30.73 -10.30 5.49
C GLU A 175 -31.23 -11.52 6.29
N TYR A 176 -30.38 -12.56 6.42
CA TYR A 176 -30.69 -13.84 7.08
C TYR A 176 -29.49 -14.31 7.92
N SER A 177 -29.78 -15.15 8.92
CA SER A 177 -28.76 -15.92 9.66
C SER A 177 -28.47 -17.23 8.93
N HIS A 178 -27.20 -17.53 8.68
CA HIS A 178 -26.81 -18.81 8.07
C HIS A 178 -27.25 -20.03 8.89
N GLU A 179 -27.36 -19.89 10.21
CA GLU A 179 -27.80 -20.94 11.14
C GLU A 179 -29.24 -21.40 10.89
N GLU A 180 -30.09 -20.55 10.27
CA GLU A 180 -31.45 -20.90 9.88
C GLU A 180 -31.49 -21.97 8.76
N PHE A 181 -30.41 -22.15 8.01
CA PHE A 181 -30.34 -23.06 6.87
C PHE A 181 -29.53 -24.34 7.17
N GLY A 182 -28.89 -24.43 8.33
CA GLY A 182 -28.14 -25.60 8.73
C GLY A 182 -26.99 -25.29 9.68
N GLU A 183 -26.21 -26.32 10.01
CA GLU A 183 -25.05 -26.20 10.88
C GLU A 183 -23.93 -25.36 10.20
N VAL A 184 -23.38 -24.39 10.91
CA VAL A 184 -22.33 -23.49 10.42
C VAL A 184 -21.07 -23.58 11.26
N GLU A 185 -19.92 -23.50 10.62
CA GLU A 185 -18.62 -23.38 11.27
C GLU A 185 -18.04 -21.97 11.04
N ILE A 186 -17.79 -21.24 12.11
CA ILE A 186 -17.23 -19.88 12.05
C ILE A 186 -15.72 -19.98 12.29
N LYS A 187 -14.90 -19.49 11.32
CA LYS A 187 -13.44 -19.42 11.42
C LYS A 187 -12.93 -17.99 11.25
N GLU A 188 -11.93 -17.63 12.01
CA GLU A 188 -11.26 -16.34 11.80
C GLU A 188 -10.47 -16.29 10.48
N ILE A 189 -10.55 -15.16 9.79
CA ILE A 189 -9.77 -14.94 8.57
C ILE A 189 -8.29 -14.73 8.95
N PRO A 190 -7.34 -15.49 8.36
CA PRO A 190 -5.92 -15.33 8.61
C PRO A 190 -5.44 -13.89 8.34
N ARG A 191 -4.45 -13.41 9.10
CA ARG A 191 -3.92 -12.05 9.01
C ARG A 191 -3.50 -11.67 7.58
N VAL A 192 -2.83 -12.57 6.86
CA VAL A 192 -2.41 -12.34 5.47
C VAL A 192 -3.61 -12.06 4.57
N LYS A 193 -4.70 -12.84 4.69
CA LYS A 193 -5.94 -12.63 3.93
C LYS A 193 -6.66 -11.34 4.33
N LYS A 194 -6.65 -10.96 5.62
CA LYS A 194 -7.22 -9.67 6.08
C LYS A 194 -6.49 -8.48 5.45
N LEU A 195 -5.16 -8.58 5.24
CA LEU A 195 -4.35 -7.52 4.63
C LEU A 195 -4.44 -7.51 3.10
N SER A 196 -4.41 -8.68 2.45
CA SER A 196 -4.40 -8.78 0.99
C SER A 196 -5.78 -8.57 0.36
N GLY A 197 -6.87 -8.94 1.03
CA GLY A 197 -8.22 -8.84 0.50
C GLY A 197 -8.57 -7.43 -0.01
N PRO A 198 -8.48 -6.38 0.81
CA PRO A 198 -8.76 -5.02 0.37
C PRO A 198 -7.88 -4.55 -0.80
N LEU A 199 -6.60 -4.97 -0.82
CA LEU A 199 -5.68 -4.63 -1.91
C LEU A 199 -6.08 -5.30 -3.23
N LEU A 200 -6.49 -6.57 -3.18
CA LEU A 200 -6.98 -7.29 -4.37
C LEU A 200 -8.29 -6.69 -4.90
N VAL A 201 -9.24 -6.34 -4.02
CA VAL A 201 -10.47 -5.65 -4.40
C VAL A 201 -10.15 -4.33 -5.08
N ARG A 202 -9.27 -3.52 -4.47
CA ARG A 202 -8.81 -2.26 -5.03
C ARG A 202 -8.19 -2.45 -6.42
N SER A 203 -7.29 -3.43 -6.59
CA SER A 203 -6.66 -3.73 -7.88
C SER A 203 -7.69 -4.09 -8.94
N TRP A 204 -8.67 -4.91 -8.58
CA TRP A 204 -9.73 -5.32 -9.50
C TRP A 204 -10.65 -4.18 -9.93
N THR A 205 -10.94 -3.24 -9.03
CA THR A 205 -11.86 -2.12 -9.29
C THR A 205 -11.17 -0.93 -9.97
N GLU A 206 -9.90 -0.66 -9.65
CA GLU A 206 -9.18 0.51 -10.16
C GLU A 206 -8.42 0.26 -11.47
N ILE A 207 -8.03 -1.00 -11.76
CA ILE A 207 -7.25 -1.35 -12.96
C ILE A 207 -8.15 -2.03 -13.99
N PRO A 208 -8.36 -1.44 -15.17
CA PRO A 208 -9.03 -2.12 -16.28
C PRO A 208 -8.21 -3.31 -16.76
N HIS A 209 -8.64 -4.54 -16.43
CA HIS A 209 -7.94 -5.75 -16.85
C HIS A 209 -8.37 -6.17 -18.24
N VAL A 210 -7.38 -6.45 -19.10
CA VAL A 210 -7.56 -7.11 -20.40
C VAL A 210 -6.72 -8.39 -20.39
N THR A 211 -7.33 -9.53 -20.66
CA THR A 211 -6.67 -10.83 -20.65
C THR A 211 -6.51 -11.35 -22.07
N GLN A 212 -5.27 -11.67 -22.45
CA GLN A 212 -4.91 -12.38 -23.66
C GLN A 212 -4.46 -13.79 -23.28
N HIS A 213 -5.00 -14.82 -23.96
CA HIS A 213 -4.61 -16.22 -23.78
C HIS A 213 -3.87 -16.71 -25.01
N GLU A 214 -2.79 -17.48 -24.77
CA GLU A 214 -1.99 -18.07 -25.82
C GLU A 214 -1.44 -19.45 -25.39
N GLU A 215 -1.25 -20.36 -26.32
CA GLU A 215 -0.58 -21.64 -26.09
C GLU A 215 0.82 -21.63 -26.69
N ILE A 216 1.81 -22.09 -25.94
CA ILE A 216 3.20 -22.10 -26.35
C ILE A 216 3.74 -23.54 -26.36
N ASP A 217 4.41 -23.96 -27.44
CA ASP A 217 5.13 -25.23 -27.48
C ASP A 217 6.41 -25.15 -26.66
N ILE A 218 6.44 -25.90 -25.58
CA ILE A 218 7.59 -25.97 -24.63
C ILE A 218 8.35 -27.29 -24.75
N THR A 219 8.13 -28.08 -25.79
CA THR A 219 8.73 -29.42 -25.95
C THR A 219 10.25 -29.39 -25.88
N GLU A 220 10.89 -28.49 -26.61
CA GLU A 220 12.37 -28.38 -26.60
C GLU A 220 12.89 -27.87 -25.27
N MET A 221 12.23 -26.90 -24.67
CA MET A 221 12.56 -26.38 -23.32
C MET A 221 12.51 -27.51 -22.27
N GLU A 222 11.46 -28.34 -22.29
CA GLU A 222 11.31 -29.44 -21.34
C GLU A 222 12.36 -30.56 -21.56
N GLN A 223 12.69 -30.89 -22.83
CA GLN A 223 13.78 -31.80 -23.17
C GLN A 223 15.11 -31.26 -22.61
N PHE A 224 15.41 -29.98 -22.86
CA PHE A 224 16.60 -29.34 -22.34
C PHE A 224 16.64 -29.35 -20.80
N ARG A 225 15.54 -28.92 -20.15
CA ARG A 225 15.43 -28.91 -18.70
C ARG A 225 15.65 -30.29 -18.06
N SER A 226 15.10 -31.33 -18.68
CA SER A 226 15.24 -32.71 -18.18
C SER A 226 16.64 -33.30 -18.39
N SER A 227 17.43 -32.76 -19.34
CA SER A 227 18.81 -33.16 -19.63
C SER A 227 19.86 -32.40 -18.80
N LEU A 228 19.46 -31.49 -17.93
CA LEU A 228 20.40 -30.70 -17.13
C LEU A 228 21.06 -31.54 -16.03
N TYR A 229 22.40 -31.66 -16.09
CA TYR A 229 23.24 -32.25 -15.07
C TYR A 229 24.35 -31.29 -14.68
N ASP A 230 24.74 -31.34 -13.43
CA ASP A 230 25.91 -30.62 -12.95
C ASP A 230 27.18 -31.27 -13.47
N TYR A 231 27.98 -30.51 -14.18
CA TYR A 231 29.18 -31.01 -14.87
C TYR A 231 30.21 -31.64 -13.92
N TYR A 232 30.38 -31.09 -12.72
CA TYR A 232 31.36 -31.53 -11.75
C TYR A 232 30.89 -32.70 -10.91
N THR A 233 29.60 -32.69 -10.53
CA THR A 233 29.08 -33.70 -9.59
C THR A 233 28.30 -34.82 -10.27
N GLY A 234 27.99 -34.67 -11.58
CA GLY A 234 27.09 -35.60 -12.32
C GLY A 234 25.66 -35.65 -11.80
N LYS A 235 25.31 -34.82 -10.83
CA LYS A 235 23.96 -34.81 -10.25
C LYS A 235 22.99 -34.06 -11.14
N LYS A 236 21.74 -34.55 -11.21
CA LYS A 236 20.69 -33.88 -11.94
C LYS A 236 20.36 -32.53 -11.30
N ILE A 237 20.36 -31.47 -12.12
CA ILE A 237 19.96 -30.14 -11.69
C ILE A 237 18.43 -30.07 -11.75
N SER A 238 17.81 -29.93 -10.58
CA SER A 238 16.35 -29.82 -10.48
C SER A 238 15.93 -28.35 -10.57
N VAL A 239 15.64 -27.89 -11.80
CA VAL A 239 15.10 -26.55 -12.05
C VAL A 239 13.67 -26.66 -12.51
N THR A 240 12.79 -25.81 -12.00
CA THR A 240 11.38 -25.76 -12.41
C THR A 240 11.21 -25.02 -13.74
N PRO A 241 10.18 -25.33 -14.56
CA PRO A 241 9.87 -24.57 -15.77
C PRO A 241 9.72 -23.06 -15.50
N LEU A 242 9.27 -22.71 -14.32
CA LEU A 242 9.09 -21.31 -13.91
C LEU A 242 10.40 -20.49 -13.95
N ALA A 243 11.57 -21.09 -13.69
CA ALA A 243 12.84 -20.39 -13.79
C ALA A 243 13.16 -19.99 -15.23
N PHE A 244 12.84 -20.83 -16.21
CA PHE A 244 12.96 -20.52 -17.63
C PHE A 244 12.00 -19.40 -18.06
N VAL A 245 10.74 -19.51 -17.64
CA VAL A 245 9.72 -18.48 -17.89
C VAL A 245 10.16 -17.14 -17.28
N THR A 246 10.68 -17.16 -16.05
CA THR A 246 11.18 -15.95 -15.38
C THR A 246 12.30 -15.27 -16.18
N LYS A 247 13.24 -16.05 -16.72
CA LYS A 247 14.33 -15.50 -17.56
C LYS A 247 13.80 -14.98 -18.90
N ALA A 248 12.83 -15.67 -19.50
CA ALA A 248 12.17 -15.22 -20.73
C ALA A 248 11.41 -13.90 -20.53
N VAL A 249 10.69 -13.75 -19.41
CA VAL A 249 10.00 -12.51 -19.04
C VAL A 249 10.97 -11.34 -18.94
N VAL A 250 12.14 -11.52 -18.32
CA VAL A 250 13.15 -10.47 -18.24
C VAL A 250 13.60 -10.01 -19.64
N ASN A 251 13.81 -10.96 -20.56
CA ASN A 251 14.18 -10.61 -21.94
C ASN A 251 13.05 -9.85 -22.66
N ALA A 252 11.81 -10.29 -22.49
CA ALA A 252 10.64 -9.58 -23.02
C ALA A 252 10.51 -8.16 -22.44
N LEU A 253 10.73 -7.97 -21.14
CA LEU A 253 10.69 -6.64 -20.50
C LEU A 253 11.80 -5.70 -21.00
N LYS A 254 12.95 -6.22 -21.43
CA LYS A 254 14.01 -5.43 -22.07
C LYS A 254 13.60 -4.95 -23.46
N GLU A 255 12.93 -5.80 -24.21
CA GLU A 255 12.45 -5.50 -25.57
C GLU A 255 11.20 -4.61 -25.55
N PHE A 256 10.30 -4.83 -24.57
CA PHE A 256 9.04 -4.11 -24.42
C PHE A 256 8.98 -3.34 -23.09
N PRO A 257 9.68 -2.20 -22.95
CA PRO A 257 9.85 -1.48 -21.69
C PRO A 257 8.53 -0.93 -21.11
N ASN A 258 7.48 -0.80 -21.92
CA ASN A 258 6.15 -0.40 -21.46
C ASN A 258 5.56 -1.39 -20.42
N PHE A 259 5.94 -2.67 -20.48
CA PHE A 259 5.54 -3.65 -19.48
C PHE A 259 6.40 -3.61 -18.22
N ASN A 260 7.57 -2.93 -18.26
CA ASN A 260 8.40 -2.66 -17.10
C ASN A 260 8.24 -1.22 -16.59
N ALA A 261 7.01 -0.78 -16.44
CA ALA A 261 6.66 0.58 -16.07
C ALA A 261 5.69 0.61 -14.88
N SER A 262 5.45 1.79 -14.38
CA SER A 262 4.37 2.11 -13.44
C SER A 262 3.75 3.45 -13.84
N ILE A 263 2.46 3.60 -13.56
CA ILE A 263 1.73 4.85 -13.82
C ILE A 263 1.62 5.61 -12.49
N ASP A 264 2.10 6.85 -12.49
CA ASP A 264 1.83 7.79 -11.41
C ASP A 264 0.64 8.67 -11.79
N SER A 265 -0.53 8.31 -11.26
CA SER A 265 -1.77 9.04 -11.52
C SER A 265 -1.77 10.46 -10.95
N THR A 266 -0.97 10.73 -9.90
CA THR A 266 -0.91 12.05 -9.26
C THR A 266 -0.16 13.08 -10.12
N THR A 267 0.89 12.64 -10.81
CA THR A 267 1.71 13.50 -11.68
C THR A 267 1.47 13.27 -13.17
N SER A 268 0.57 12.35 -13.54
CA SER A 268 0.29 11.93 -14.93
C SER A 268 1.57 11.52 -15.69
N LYS A 269 2.48 10.78 -15.00
CA LYS A 269 3.76 10.34 -15.55
C LYS A 269 3.84 8.82 -15.62
N ILE A 270 4.58 8.32 -16.62
CA ILE A 270 4.97 6.92 -16.72
C ILE A 270 6.40 6.80 -16.19
N ILE A 271 6.60 5.87 -15.24
CA ILE A 271 7.89 5.59 -14.63
C ILE A 271 8.43 4.29 -15.24
N TYR A 272 9.42 4.38 -16.13
CA TYR A 272 10.12 3.23 -16.70
C TYR A 272 11.17 2.72 -15.73
N LYS A 273 11.03 1.45 -15.29
CA LYS A 273 11.98 0.80 -14.39
C LYS A 273 13.21 0.34 -15.17
N LYS A 274 14.40 0.59 -14.63
CA LYS A 274 15.68 0.14 -15.21
C LYS A 274 16.26 -1.07 -14.47
N TYR A 275 15.47 -1.68 -13.61
CA TYR A 275 15.75 -2.90 -12.86
C TYR A 275 14.73 -3.98 -13.23
N PHE A 276 15.07 -5.24 -12.97
CA PHE A 276 14.24 -6.40 -13.33
C PHE A 276 14.03 -7.26 -12.07
N HIS A 277 13.03 -6.90 -11.30
CA HIS A 277 12.62 -7.62 -10.09
C HIS A 277 11.31 -8.34 -10.37
N ILE A 278 11.36 -9.67 -10.43
CA ILE A 278 10.20 -10.47 -10.83
C ILE A 278 9.50 -11.01 -9.60
N GLY A 279 8.21 -10.68 -9.49
CA GLY A 279 7.32 -11.24 -8.49
C GLY A 279 6.83 -12.63 -8.89
N PHE A 280 6.55 -13.46 -7.90
CA PHE A 280 5.88 -14.74 -8.16
C PHE A 280 4.89 -15.06 -7.05
N ALA A 281 3.73 -15.57 -7.46
CA ALA A 281 2.67 -15.90 -6.53
C ALA A 281 3.01 -17.22 -5.80
N VAL A 282 3.05 -17.17 -4.46
CA VAL A 282 3.28 -18.31 -3.58
C VAL A 282 2.03 -18.56 -2.77
N ASP A 283 1.44 -19.74 -2.95
CA ASP A 283 0.37 -20.22 -2.09
C ASP A 283 0.94 -20.73 -0.78
N THR A 284 0.39 -20.26 0.34
CA THR A 284 0.80 -20.64 1.69
C THR A 284 -0.41 -20.97 2.55
N PRO A 285 -0.26 -21.74 3.64
CA PRO A 285 -1.34 -22.02 4.58
C PRO A 285 -1.97 -20.73 5.17
N HIS A 286 -1.24 -19.64 5.14
CA HIS A 286 -1.65 -18.35 5.70
C HIS A 286 -2.35 -17.44 4.67
N GLY A 287 -2.25 -17.76 3.38
CA GLY A 287 -2.78 -17.02 2.25
C GLY A 287 -1.74 -16.80 1.14
N LEU A 288 -2.16 -16.14 0.06
CA LEU A 288 -1.34 -15.84 -1.09
C LEU A 288 -0.32 -14.73 -0.77
N MET A 289 0.94 -14.97 -1.09
CA MET A 289 2.03 -14.01 -0.96
C MET A 289 2.72 -13.81 -2.32
N VAL A 290 3.21 -12.59 -2.59
CA VAL A 290 3.83 -12.25 -3.88
C VAL A 290 5.22 -11.62 -3.63
N PRO A 291 6.21 -12.40 -3.19
CA PRO A 291 7.58 -11.92 -3.04
C PRO A 291 8.23 -11.62 -4.38
N LYS A 292 9.33 -10.87 -4.38
CA LYS A 292 10.11 -10.46 -5.54
C LYS A 292 11.51 -11.07 -5.49
N ILE A 293 11.94 -11.69 -6.60
CA ILE A 293 13.36 -11.99 -6.84
C ILE A 293 13.98 -10.76 -7.49
N ARG A 294 15.08 -10.29 -6.94
CA ARG A 294 15.74 -9.06 -7.39
C ARG A 294 16.81 -9.33 -8.42
N ASN A 295 17.01 -8.36 -9.34
CA ASN A 295 18.08 -8.36 -10.33
C ASN A 295 18.17 -9.67 -11.14
N VAL A 296 17.02 -10.18 -11.56
CA VAL A 296 16.91 -11.45 -12.30
C VAL A 296 17.66 -11.43 -13.63
N ASP A 297 17.88 -10.26 -14.21
CA ASP A 297 18.67 -10.05 -15.42
C ASP A 297 20.10 -10.56 -15.29
N ASN A 298 20.69 -10.45 -14.09
CA ASN A 298 22.07 -10.87 -13.78
C ASN A 298 22.17 -12.33 -13.30
N MET A 299 21.05 -13.02 -13.10
CA MET A 299 21.01 -14.38 -12.58
C MET A 299 20.99 -15.43 -13.69
N SER A 300 21.65 -16.54 -13.46
CA SER A 300 21.51 -17.76 -14.25
C SER A 300 20.19 -18.46 -13.95
N ILE A 301 19.75 -19.37 -14.84
CA ILE A 301 18.52 -20.15 -14.63
C ILE A 301 18.62 -21.02 -13.35
N LYS A 302 19.83 -21.53 -13.03
CA LYS A 302 20.06 -22.30 -11.81
C LYS A 302 19.85 -21.45 -10.57
N GLU A 303 20.47 -20.26 -10.51
CA GLU A 303 20.30 -19.30 -9.39
C GLU A 303 18.85 -18.85 -9.22
N ILE A 304 18.16 -18.56 -10.32
CA ILE A 304 16.70 -18.25 -10.27
C ILE A 304 15.93 -19.42 -9.66
N GLY A 305 16.22 -20.66 -10.06
CA GLY A 305 15.56 -21.84 -9.51
C GLY A 305 15.80 -22.05 -8.02
N GLU A 306 17.02 -21.81 -7.55
CA GLU A 306 17.40 -21.88 -6.14
C GLU A 306 16.70 -20.78 -5.34
N GLU A 307 16.71 -19.54 -5.83
CA GLU A 307 16.07 -18.39 -5.20
C GLU A 307 14.56 -18.55 -5.11
N LEU A 308 13.89 -19.04 -6.18
CA LEU A 308 12.47 -19.38 -6.18
C LEU A 308 12.12 -20.37 -5.05
N LYS A 309 12.94 -21.41 -4.88
CA LYS A 309 12.75 -22.43 -3.86
C LYS A 309 12.92 -21.86 -2.46
N GLN A 310 14.01 -21.12 -2.22
CA GLN A 310 14.32 -20.52 -0.93
C GLN A 310 13.26 -19.52 -0.51
N THR A 311 12.92 -18.59 -1.39
CA THR A 311 11.93 -17.54 -1.12
C THR A 311 10.54 -18.14 -0.89
N SER A 312 10.14 -19.18 -1.66
CA SER A 312 8.89 -19.89 -1.41
C SER A 312 8.83 -20.53 -0.03
N GLN A 313 9.95 -21.09 0.45
CA GLN A 313 10.03 -21.68 1.78
C GLN A 313 9.92 -20.59 2.86
N LEU A 314 10.64 -19.48 2.71
CA LEU A 314 10.56 -18.35 3.64
C LEU A 314 9.13 -17.78 3.74
N CYS A 315 8.39 -17.76 2.64
CA CYS A 315 6.97 -17.36 2.65
C CYS A 315 6.10 -18.32 3.46
N ARG A 316 6.25 -19.65 3.26
CA ARG A 316 5.49 -20.64 4.02
C ARG A 316 5.78 -20.59 5.51
N ASP A 317 7.04 -20.32 5.88
CA ASP A 317 7.49 -20.21 7.25
C ASP A 317 7.22 -18.83 7.88
N LEU A 318 6.64 -17.87 7.15
CA LEU A 318 6.44 -16.47 7.56
C LEU A 318 7.73 -15.74 7.96
N LYS A 319 8.88 -16.17 7.43
CA LYS A 319 10.21 -15.61 7.73
C LYS A 319 10.73 -14.64 6.66
N ILE A 320 9.93 -14.38 5.63
CA ILE A 320 10.32 -13.48 4.55
C ILE A 320 10.34 -12.01 5.00
N ASN A 321 11.35 -11.26 4.56
CA ASN A 321 11.44 -9.84 4.86
C ASN A 321 10.34 -9.06 4.13
N LYS A 322 9.70 -8.10 4.82
CA LYS A 322 8.68 -7.21 4.24
C LYS A 322 9.16 -6.46 3.00
N LYS A 323 10.45 -6.12 2.92
CA LYS A 323 11.05 -5.43 1.76
C LYS A 323 10.89 -6.22 0.46
N GLU A 324 10.84 -7.56 0.53
CA GLU A 324 10.76 -8.42 -0.66
C GLU A 324 9.38 -8.39 -1.34
N PHE A 325 8.39 -7.73 -0.76
CA PHE A 325 7.07 -7.55 -1.38
C PHE A 325 6.97 -6.32 -2.28
N PHE A 326 7.97 -5.43 -2.28
CA PHE A 326 7.91 -4.13 -2.96
C PHE A 326 8.90 -4.04 -4.12
N GLY A 327 8.64 -3.07 -5.02
CA GLY A 327 9.54 -2.72 -6.11
C GLY A 327 9.57 -3.71 -7.27
N GLY A 328 8.48 -4.44 -7.52
CA GLY A 328 8.38 -5.38 -8.63
C GLY A 328 8.34 -4.71 -9.99
N SER A 329 8.90 -5.42 -10.98
CA SER A 329 8.77 -5.11 -12.41
C SER A 329 7.50 -5.70 -12.98
N MET A 330 7.32 -6.99 -12.82
CA MET A 330 6.18 -7.79 -13.26
C MET A 330 6.02 -9.00 -12.36
N THR A 331 4.80 -9.47 -12.16
CA THR A 331 4.51 -10.68 -11.38
C THR A 331 4.18 -11.85 -12.30
N ILE A 332 4.59 -13.06 -11.91
CA ILE A 332 4.21 -14.33 -12.56
C ILE A 332 3.34 -15.11 -11.55
N SER A 333 2.15 -15.50 -12.00
CA SER A 333 1.26 -16.41 -11.29
C SER A 333 1.25 -17.75 -11.98
N SER A 334 1.69 -18.82 -11.29
CA SER A 334 1.79 -20.15 -11.88
C SER A 334 0.84 -21.13 -11.21
N LEU A 335 -0.07 -21.71 -11.99
CA LEU A 335 -0.96 -22.80 -11.58
C LEU A 335 -0.46 -24.18 -12.05
N GLY A 336 0.78 -24.28 -12.55
CA GLY A 336 1.34 -25.52 -13.08
C GLY A 336 1.29 -26.71 -12.11
N GLY A 337 1.40 -26.46 -10.81
CA GLY A 337 1.31 -27.49 -9.75
C GLY A 337 -0.12 -27.75 -9.25
N ILE A 338 -1.06 -26.84 -9.50
CA ILE A 338 -2.44 -26.92 -9.00
C ILE A 338 -3.38 -27.47 -10.07
N GLY A 339 -3.25 -26.95 -11.29
CA GLY A 339 -4.11 -27.30 -12.44
C GLY A 339 -4.77 -26.07 -13.03
N GLY A 340 -5.54 -26.29 -14.11
CA GLY A 340 -6.21 -25.24 -14.87
C GLY A 340 -5.47 -24.91 -16.17
N THR A 341 -6.25 -24.66 -17.23
CA THR A 341 -5.74 -24.35 -18.56
C THR A 341 -5.58 -22.86 -18.74
N PHE A 342 -6.61 -22.11 -18.41
CA PHE A 342 -6.67 -20.65 -18.52
C PHE A 342 -7.20 -20.03 -17.24
N PHE A 343 -6.72 -18.86 -16.90
CA PHE A 343 -7.20 -18.06 -15.76
C PHE A 343 -6.79 -16.61 -15.95
N THR A 344 -7.45 -15.70 -15.22
CA THR A 344 -7.15 -14.28 -15.23
C THR A 344 -6.54 -13.89 -13.88
N PRO A 345 -5.21 -13.72 -13.78
CA PRO A 345 -4.58 -13.25 -12.56
C PRO A 345 -4.85 -11.75 -12.37
N ILE A 346 -4.92 -11.32 -11.11
CA ILE A 346 -5.12 -9.91 -10.76
C ILE A 346 -3.77 -9.20 -10.77
N ILE A 347 -3.68 -8.06 -11.47
CA ILE A 347 -2.46 -7.23 -11.53
C ILE A 347 -2.14 -6.72 -10.12
N ASN A 348 -0.86 -6.80 -9.73
CA ASN A 348 -0.37 -6.34 -8.44
C ASN A 348 0.21 -4.92 -8.55
N PRO A 349 -0.50 -3.86 -8.16
CA PRO A 349 -0.01 -2.49 -8.27
C PRO A 349 1.32 -2.27 -7.53
N PRO A 350 2.20 -1.41 -8.01
CA PRO A 350 2.11 -0.52 -9.18
C PRO A 350 2.60 -1.16 -10.50
N GLU A 351 2.55 -2.47 -10.63
CA GLU A 351 2.87 -3.19 -11.87
C GLU A 351 1.73 -2.97 -12.89
N VAL A 352 2.05 -3.01 -14.18
CA VAL A 352 1.09 -2.77 -15.27
C VAL A 352 0.63 -4.06 -15.96
N ALA A 353 1.27 -5.19 -15.64
CA ALA A 353 0.95 -6.50 -16.19
C ALA A 353 1.27 -7.62 -15.21
N ILE A 354 0.64 -8.78 -15.43
CA ILE A 354 0.91 -10.03 -14.71
C ILE A 354 0.84 -11.18 -15.72
N LEU A 355 1.79 -12.12 -15.63
CA LEU A 355 1.79 -13.32 -16.47
C LEU A 355 1.15 -14.49 -15.73
N GLY A 356 0.09 -15.07 -16.29
CA GLY A 356 -0.48 -16.33 -15.83
C GLY A 356 0.13 -17.52 -16.58
N VAL A 357 0.61 -18.53 -15.84
CA VAL A 357 1.14 -19.79 -16.41
C VAL A 357 0.26 -20.94 -15.97
N GLY A 358 -0.47 -21.54 -16.91
CA GLY A 358 -1.31 -22.72 -16.68
C GLY A 358 -0.51 -24.01 -16.56
N LYS A 359 -1.22 -25.13 -16.41
CA LYS A 359 -0.61 -26.46 -16.39
C LYS A 359 -0.19 -26.87 -17.81
N SER A 360 1.04 -27.37 -17.97
CA SER A 360 1.49 -27.96 -19.24
C SER A 360 0.81 -29.31 -19.49
N PHE A 361 0.47 -29.59 -20.75
CA PHE A 361 -0.13 -30.84 -21.17
C PHE A 361 0.41 -31.23 -22.56
N ASP A 362 0.29 -32.54 -22.90
CA ASP A 362 0.68 -33.02 -24.20
C ASP A 362 -0.47 -32.84 -25.19
N LYS A 363 -0.18 -32.23 -26.35
CA LYS A 363 -1.13 -31.97 -27.42
C LYS A 363 -0.69 -32.65 -28.72
N LEU A 364 -1.60 -33.35 -29.38
CA LEU A 364 -1.34 -33.95 -30.68
C LEU A 364 -1.48 -32.86 -31.76
N VAL A 365 -0.40 -32.61 -32.49
CA VAL A 365 -0.38 -31.63 -33.58
C VAL A 365 0.10 -32.26 -34.88
N LYS A 366 -0.39 -31.77 -36.01
CA LYS A 366 0.06 -32.23 -37.33
C LYS A 366 1.24 -31.38 -37.82
N VAL A 367 2.43 -31.98 -37.89
CA VAL A 367 3.64 -31.34 -38.39
C VAL A 367 4.11 -32.08 -39.66
N LYS A 368 4.20 -31.37 -40.77
CA LYS A 368 4.64 -31.94 -42.06
C LYS A 368 3.87 -33.24 -42.45
N GLY A 369 2.55 -33.26 -42.20
CA GLY A 369 1.70 -34.41 -42.54
C GLY A 369 1.67 -35.56 -41.52
N LYS A 370 2.55 -35.57 -40.51
CA LYS A 370 2.60 -36.57 -39.43
C LYS A 370 2.00 -36.01 -38.13
N ILE A 371 1.31 -36.85 -37.39
CA ILE A 371 0.82 -36.51 -36.05
C ILE A 371 1.97 -36.74 -35.07
N VAL A 372 2.31 -35.68 -34.31
CA VAL A 372 3.35 -35.71 -33.31
C VAL A 372 2.78 -35.15 -31.98
N SER A 373 3.27 -35.70 -30.87
CA SER A 373 2.95 -35.11 -29.55
C SER A 373 3.88 -33.94 -29.27
N LYS A 374 3.30 -32.82 -28.87
CA LYS A 374 3.99 -31.62 -28.44
C LYS A 374 3.53 -31.27 -27.04
N LYS A 375 4.42 -30.71 -26.25
CA LYS A 375 4.09 -30.31 -24.88
C LYS A 375 3.80 -28.84 -24.81
#